data_91d9cb0f96b947eabaa3c2b696f406af
#
_entry.id   91d9cb0f96b947eabaa3c2b696f406af
#
_cell.length_a   1.000
_cell.length_b   1.000
_cell.length_c   1.000
_cell.angle_alpha   90.00
_cell.angle_beta   90.00
_cell.angle_gamma   90.00
#
_symmetry.space_group_name_H-M   'P 1'
#
loop_
_entity.id
_entity.type
_entity.pdbx_description
1 polymer ?
#
loop_
_entity_poly.entity_id
_entity_poly.type
_entity_poly.pdbx_seq_one_letter_code
_entity_poly.pdbx_strand_id
1 'polypeptide(L)' 'MFYTLDRIENGTIAVLIDDEGKKYDVNISLLHGNQDIGSVYSFDGNNYIYNEKETQARRSSNSEKLRKLMSKAKNRK' A
#
# COMPACT_ATOMS: atom_id res chain seq x y z
N MET A 1 -1.37 3.29 13.12
CA MET A 1 -0.96 2.16 12.28
C MET A 1 -1.52 2.32 10.89
N PHE A 2 -0.74 1.96 9.87
CA PHE A 2 -1.16 2.07 8.49
C PHE A 2 -1.49 0.69 7.92
N TYR A 3 -2.36 0.68 6.91
CA TYR A 3 -2.79 -0.53 6.24
C TYR A 3 -2.56 -0.37 4.75
N THR A 4 -1.99 -1.36 4.10
CA THR A 4 -1.72 -1.32 2.66
C THR A 4 -2.68 -2.27 1.95
N LEU A 5 -3.28 -1.81 0.85
CA LEU A 5 -4.18 -2.64 0.07
C LEU A 5 -3.37 -3.65 -0.74
N ASP A 6 -3.53 -4.93 -0.41
CA ASP A 6 -2.84 -6.02 -1.10
C ASP A 6 -3.59 -6.42 -2.37
N ARG A 7 -4.89 -6.60 -2.25
CA ARG A 7 -5.73 -6.98 -3.39
C ARG A 7 -7.20 -6.81 -3.04
N ILE A 8 -8.03 -6.89 -4.07
CA ILE A 8 -9.49 -6.90 -3.90
C ILE A 8 -10.00 -8.21 -4.45
N GLU A 9 -10.75 -8.95 -3.63
CA GLU A 9 -11.31 -10.25 -4.01
C GLU A 9 -12.79 -10.11 -4.27
N ASN A 10 -13.27 -10.77 -5.32
CA ASN A 10 -14.70 -10.78 -5.71
C ASN A 10 -15.30 -9.38 -5.90
N GLY A 11 -14.46 -8.36 -6.07
CA GLY A 11 -14.94 -7.00 -6.25
C GLY A 11 -15.53 -6.35 -5.00
N THR A 12 -15.57 -7.07 -3.87
CA THR A 12 -16.22 -6.55 -2.66
C THR A 12 -15.35 -6.65 -1.41
N ILE A 13 -14.33 -7.48 -1.41
CA ILE A 13 -13.50 -7.70 -0.23
C ILE A 13 -12.10 -7.14 -0.49
N ALA A 14 -11.68 -6.20 0.34
CA ALA A 14 -10.32 -5.66 0.28
C ALA A 14 -9.45 -6.41 1.29
N VAL A 15 -8.31 -6.91 0.84
CA VAL A 15 -7.34 -7.54 1.73
C VAL A 15 -6.30 -6.49 2.06
N LEU A 16 -6.22 -6.12 3.33
CA LEU A 16 -5.29 -5.11 3.82
C LEU A 16 -4.20 -5.77 4.67
N ILE A 17 -3.01 -5.21 4.62
CA ILE A 17 -1.88 -5.69 5.40
C ILE A 17 -1.39 -4.56 6.29
N ASP A 18 -1.27 -4.81 7.59
CA ASP A 18 -0.79 -3.78 8.52
C ASP A 18 0.74 -3.74 8.55
N ASP A 19 1.29 -2.87 9.39
CA ASP A 19 2.73 -2.68 9.47
C ASP A 19 3.46 -3.89 10.04
N GLU A 20 2.74 -4.80 10.66
CA GLU A 20 3.30 -6.03 11.20
C GLU A 20 3.14 -7.22 10.26
N GLY A 21 2.56 -6.98 9.09
CA GLY A 21 2.35 -8.04 8.10
C GLY A 21 1.07 -8.84 8.29
N LYS A 22 0.21 -8.44 9.22
CA LYS A 22 -1.04 -9.13 9.46
C LYS A 22 -2.08 -8.75 8.42
N LYS A 23 -2.83 -9.72 7.93
CA LYS A 23 -3.85 -9.50 6.90
C LYS A 23 -5.24 -9.33 7.49
N TYR A 24 -6.01 -8.46 6.86
CA TYR A 24 -7.39 -8.17 7.27
C TYR A 24 -8.27 -8.16 6.02
N ASP A 25 -9.41 -8.86 6.09
CA ASP A 25 -10.41 -8.84 5.03
C ASP A 25 -11.50 -7.87 5.45
N VAL A 26 -11.67 -6.80 4.68
CA VAL A 26 -12.68 -5.79 4.98
C VAL A 26 -13.52 -5.53 3.73
N ASN A 27 -14.75 -5.06 3.94
CA ASN A 27 -15.62 -4.69 2.83
C ASN A 27 -15.06 -3.42 2.18
N ILE A 28 -15.02 -3.39 0.84
CA ILE A 28 -14.46 -2.23 0.13
C ILE A 28 -15.22 -0.94 0.43
N SER A 29 -16.47 -1.02 0.89
CA SER A 29 -17.23 0.17 1.25
C SER A 29 -16.61 0.93 2.43
N LEU A 30 -15.73 0.27 3.19
CA LEU A 30 -15.03 0.91 4.29
C LEU A 30 -13.79 1.67 3.84
N LEU A 31 -13.37 1.51 2.58
CA LEU A 31 -12.23 2.22 2.03
C LEU A 31 -12.69 3.55 1.46
N HIS A 32 -12.10 4.63 1.93
CA HIS A 32 -12.41 5.98 1.45
C HIS A 32 -11.21 6.55 0.71
N GLY A 33 -11.43 6.95 -0.53
CA GLY A 33 -10.40 7.49 -1.40
C GLY A 33 -9.95 6.49 -2.43
N ASN A 34 -8.66 6.53 -2.78
CA ASN A 34 -8.10 5.69 -3.83
C ASN A 34 -8.14 4.21 -3.43
N GLN A 35 -8.50 3.34 -4.38
CA GLN A 35 -8.57 1.89 -4.16
C GLN A 35 -7.61 1.12 -5.06
N ASP A 36 -6.52 1.74 -5.46
CA ASP A 36 -5.49 1.05 -6.24
C ASP A 36 -4.65 0.15 -5.34
N ILE A 37 -4.18 -0.95 -5.90
CA ILE A 37 -3.29 -1.85 -5.17
C ILE A 37 -2.04 -1.08 -4.74
N GLY A 38 -1.66 -1.25 -3.50
CA GLY A 38 -0.53 -0.54 -2.93
C GLY A 38 -0.91 0.75 -2.21
N SER A 39 -2.19 1.14 -2.27
CA SER A 39 -2.67 2.31 -1.53
C SER A 39 -2.55 2.08 -0.03
N VAL A 40 -2.18 3.11 0.70
CA VAL A 40 -2.03 3.05 2.15
C VAL A 40 -3.17 3.81 2.81
N TYR A 41 -3.71 3.23 3.87
CA TYR A 41 -4.85 3.78 4.59
C TYR A 41 -4.54 3.92 6.07
N SER A 42 -5.16 4.90 6.70
CA SER A 42 -5.19 5.00 8.16
C SER A 42 -6.60 4.66 8.63
N PHE A 43 -6.70 3.99 9.78
CA PHE A 43 -7.98 3.56 10.33
C PHE A 43 -8.43 4.56 11.40
N ASP A 44 -9.65 5.08 11.26
CA ASP A 44 -10.18 6.10 12.18
C ASP A 44 -11.07 5.51 13.27
N GLY A 45 -11.17 4.19 13.34
CA GLY A 45 -12.05 3.49 14.26
C GLY A 45 -13.27 2.89 13.58
N ASN A 46 -13.64 3.38 12.42
CA ASN A 46 -14.78 2.91 11.65
C ASN A 46 -14.45 2.65 10.19
N ASN A 47 -13.64 3.51 9.59
CA ASN A 47 -13.34 3.45 8.18
C ASN A 47 -11.85 3.52 7.94
N TYR A 48 -11.44 3.09 6.73
CA TYR A 48 -10.06 3.17 6.28
C TYR A 48 -9.95 4.34 5.31
N ILE A 49 -9.14 5.33 5.67
CA ILE A 49 -9.02 6.58 4.92
C ILE A 49 -7.71 6.57 4.13
N TYR A 50 -7.81 6.77 2.82
CA TYR A 50 -6.63 6.81 1.96
C TYR A 50 -5.66 7.90 2.42
N ASN A 51 -4.40 7.52 2.58
CA ASN A 51 -3.35 8.45 2.96
C ASN A 51 -2.39 8.59 1.78
N GLU A 52 -2.58 9.65 1.01
CA GLU A 52 -1.78 9.88 -0.18
C GLU A 52 -0.31 10.06 0.15
N LYS A 53 -0.02 10.83 1.18
CA LYS A 53 1.34 11.13 1.57
C LYS A 53 2.11 9.86 1.91
N GLU A 54 1.52 8.99 2.72
CA GLU A 54 2.16 7.74 3.12
C GLU A 54 2.28 6.79 1.93
N THR A 55 1.26 6.75 1.07
CA THR A 55 1.28 5.92 -0.12
C THR A 55 2.44 6.31 -1.02
N GLN A 56 2.60 7.60 -1.27
CA GLN A 56 3.68 8.08 -2.12
C GLN A 56 5.05 7.88 -1.49
N ALA A 57 5.15 8.06 -0.18
CA ALA A 57 6.41 7.86 0.53
C ALA A 57 6.89 6.41 0.38
N ARG A 58 5.98 5.45 0.50
CA ARG A 58 6.34 4.04 0.36
C ARG A 58 6.68 3.67 -1.07
N ARG A 59 5.93 4.18 -2.04
CA ARG A 59 6.21 3.96 -3.46
C ARG A 59 7.54 4.56 -3.87
N SER A 60 7.79 5.77 -3.42
CA SER A 60 9.05 6.47 -3.72
C SER A 60 10.25 5.71 -3.15
N SER A 61 10.13 5.22 -1.92
CA SER A 61 11.19 4.44 -1.30
C SER A 61 11.50 3.17 -2.09
N ASN A 62 10.46 2.47 -2.54
CA ASN A 62 10.64 1.26 -3.34
C ASN A 62 11.29 1.58 -4.69
N SER A 63 10.89 2.66 -5.32
CA SER A 63 11.45 3.09 -6.59
C SER A 63 12.93 3.42 -6.45
N GLU A 64 13.30 4.07 -5.37
CA GLU A 64 14.71 4.39 -5.12
C GLU A 64 15.56 3.13 -4.95
N LYS A 65 15.06 2.14 -4.26
CA LYS A 65 15.78 0.88 -4.10
C LYS A 65 16.05 0.21 -5.44
N LEU A 66 15.04 0.14 -6.27
CA LEU A 66 15.17 -0.45 -7.59
C LEU A 66 16.18 0.32 -8.44
N ARG A 67 16.10 1.64 -8.39
CA ARG A 67 17.00 2.50 -9.15
C ARG A 67 18.45 2.30 -8.73
N LYS A 68 18.71 2.21 -7.45
CA LYS A 68 20.06 1.97 -6.94
C LYS A 68 20.62 0.65 -7.41
N LEU A 69 19.80 -0.39 -7.38
CA LEU A 69 20.25 -1.71 -7.84
C LEU A 69 20.59 -1.69 -9.32
N MET A 70 19.77 -1.04 -10.12
CA MET A 70 20.02 -0.93 -11.55
C MET A 70 21.27 -0.10 -11.85
N SER A 71 21.47 0.97 -11.12
CA SER A 71 22.65 1.81 -11.27
C SER A 71 23.92 1.04 -10.97
N LYS A 72 23.91 0.23 -9.94
CA LYS A 72 25.06 -0.59 -9.60
C LYS A 72 25.40 -1.58 -10.71
N ALA A 73 24.37 -2.20 -11.27
CA ALA A 73 24.59 -3.13 -12.36
C ALA A 73 25.21 -2.44 -13.57
N LYS A 74 24.77 -1.24 -13.86
CA LYS A 74 25.33 -0.46 -14.96
C LYS A 74 26.79 -0.07 -14.71
N ASN A 75 27.08 0.32 -13.48
CA ASN A 75 28.42 0.80 -13.14
C ASN A 75 29.48 -0.29 -13.15
N ARG A 76 29.07 -1.53 -13.20
CA ARG A 76 30.01 -2.65 -13.22
C ARG A 76 30.57 -3.00 -14.57
N LYS A 77 30.16 -2.33 -15.56
CA LYS A 77 30.63 -2.60 -16.91
C LYS A 77 32.09 -2.30 -17.11
#